data_fa4c15147c85ece2941dbe6a7914f326
#
_entry.id   fa4c15147c85ece2941dbe6a7914f326
#
_cell.length_a   1.000
_cell.length_b   1.000
_cell.length_c   1.000
_cell.angle_alpha   90.00
_cell.angle_beta   90.00
_cell.angle_gamma   90.00
#
_symmetry.space_group_name_H-M   'P 1'
#
loop_
_entity.id
_entity.type
_entity.pdbx_description
1 polymer ?
#
loop_
_entity_poly.entity_id
_entity_poly.type
_entity_poly.pdbx_seq_one_letter_code
_entity_poly.pdbx_strand_id
1 'polypeptide(L)'
;MKRIVVEASASSANLGSGFDVFVIGLNDPRDSIELIALESQESEVNLNYKNGYVVPGIDATAAGAVAKAVANQFNLKYKIIVTINNRIPIGVGLGSSAASSVATAVAMNRIFDLGLSDEMLLSVAVEGEYAASGARHYDNIAGSLLGGFRIVHQMPLNTVGFSPPLGMTIVVVTPEIKLPNRKTEYARSLLPKQVNLDKMTKNISFATRVVAGFAKGDIAMIGSGLEDSVVEPARKVMIPWFDQVRDSALQVGAAGVFISGAGPSIAAVVDGQKIDPGRVQSAMTKCFADHGISAKGLITTVGGGARIVEEQ
;
A
#
# COMPACT_ATOMS: atom_id res chain seq x y z
N MET A 1 10.93 31.27 -3.55
CA MET A 1 11.21 29.82 -3.44
C MET A 1 10.34 29.29 -2.32
N LYS A 2 9.60 28.23 -2.57
CA LYS A 2 8.82 27.50 -1.55
C LYS A 2 9.35 26.08 -1.45
N ARG A 3 9.39 25.49 -0.26
CA ARG A 3 9.89 24.14 -0.01
C ARG A 3 8.97 23.40 0.96
N ILE A 4 8.71 22.14 0.68
CA ILE A 4 7.91 21.28 1.55
C ILE A 4 8.47 19.84 1.53
N VAL A 5 8.40 19.16 2.67
CA VAL A 5 8.70 17.74 2.78
C VAL A 5 7.47 17.02 3.32
N VAL A 6 7.03 16.00 2.57
CA VAL A 6 5.88 15.17 2.93
C VAL A 6 6.32 13.73 3.02
N GLU A 7 5.89 13.04 4.07
CA GLU A 7 6.00 11.60 4.21
C GLU A 7 4.64 10.93 3.97
N ALA A 8 4.64 9.82 3.24
CA ALA A 8 3.48 8.96 3.08
C ALA A 8 3.81 7.51 3.46
N SER A 9 2.86 6.84 4.08
CA SER A 9 3.07 5.52 4.67
C SER A 9 3.01 4.40 3.63
N ALA A 10 3.70 3.30 3.90
CA ALA A 10 3.41 2.03 3.26
C ALA A 10 1.96 1.62 3.49
N SER A 11 1.44 0.78 2.63
CA SER A 11 0.09 0.25 2.74
C SER A 11 0.04 -1.22 2.35
N SER A 12 -0.90 -1.95 2.94
CA SER A 12 -1.15 -3.36 2.63
C SER A 12 -2.60 -3.52 2.23
N ALA A 13 -2.83 -3.85 0.96
CA ALA A 13 -4.16 -3.92 0.36
C ALA A 13 -4.71 -5.36 0.34
N ASN A 14 -6.00 -5.46 0.08
CA ASN A 14 -6.83 -6.64 -0.06
C ASN A 14 -7.30 -7.27 1.26
N LEU A 15 -6.46 -7.49 2.25
CA LEU A 15 -6.82 -8.12 3.53
C LEU A 15 -7.68 -9.39 3.32
N GLY A 16 -7.18 -10.32 2.52
CA GLY A 16 -7.93 -11.50 2.09
C GLY A 16 -9.00 -11.17 1.06
N SER A 17 -10.25 -11.32 1.41
CA SER A 17 -11.42 -11.20 0.52
C SER A 17 -11.81 -9.77 0.10
N GLY A 18 -11.10 -8.74 0.57
CA GLY A 18 -11.37 -7.35 0.22
C GLY A 18 -10.61 -6.84 -1.02
N PHE A 19 -10.45 -7.68 -2.03
CA PHE A 19 -9.74 -7.37 -3.27
C PHE A 19 -10.19 -6.04 -3.91
N ASP A 20 -9.23 -5.13 -4.15
CA ASP A 20 -9.43 -3.77 -4.70
C ASP A 20 -10.38 -2.88 -3.85
N VAL A 21 -10.72 -3.28 -2.63
CA VAL A 21 -11.66 -2.58 -1.74
C VAL A 21 -11.04 -2.27 -0.37
N PHE A 22 -10.30 -3.23 0.22
CA PHE A 22 -9.74 -3.08 1.57
C PHE A 22 -8.27 -2.72 1.55
N VAL A 23 -7.87 -1.84 2.47
CA VAL A 23 -6.46 -1.49 2.68
C VAL A 23 -6.23 -1.07 4.13
N ILE A 24 -5.04 -1.34 4.64
CA ILE A 24 -4.50 -0.73 5.86
C ILE A 24 -3.30 0.14 5.52
N GLY A 25 -3.25 1.36 6.08
CA GLY A 25 -2.04 2.14 6.16
C GLY A 25 -1.12 1.58 7.24
N LEU A 26 0.18 1.51 6.98
CA LEU A 26 1.19 1.02 7.93
C LEU A 26 1.94 2.21 8.52
N ASN A 27 2.32 2.15 9.80
CA ASN A 27 3.10 3.23 10.41
C ASN A 27 4.47 3.38 9.77
N ASP A 28 5.13 2.27 9.51
CA ASP A 28 6.45 2.20 8.88
C ASP A 28 6.49 1.03 7.90
N PRO A 29 7.35 1.11 6.86
CA PRO A 29 8.18 2.23 6.44
C PRO A 29 7.38 3.36 5.76
N ARG A 30 8.02 4.54 5.57
CA ARG A 30 7.45 5.69 4.87
C ARG A 30 8.38 6.16 3.77
N ASP A 31 7.84 6.48 2.61
CA ASP A 31 8.56 7.25 1.59
C ASP A 31 8.43 8.74 1.89
N SER A 32 9.43 9.53 1.52
CA SER A 32 9.36 10.98 1.62
C SER A 32 9.62 11.66 0.28
N ILE A 33 8.86 12.72 0.03
CA ILE A 33 9.01 13.63 -1.11
C ILE A 33 9.40 14.98 -0.58
N GLU A 34 10.52 15.51 -1.07
CA GLU A 34 10.85 16.92 -0.94
C GLU A 34 10.47 17.62 -2.26
N LEU A 35 9.65 18.65 -2.17
CA LEU A 35 9.22 19.45 -3.29
C LEU A 35 9.69 20.89 -3.12
N ILE A 36 10.37 21.41 -4.15
CA ILE A 36 10.80 22.81 -4.24
C ILE A 36 10.11 23.44 -5.44
N ALA A 37 9.45 24.59 -5.24
CA ALA A 37 8.82 25.37 -6.27
C ALA A 37 9.54 26.72 -6.46
N LEU A 38 9.97 26.97 -7.67
CA LEU A 38 10.59 28.22 -8.11
C LEU A 38 9.68 28.89 -9.15
N GLU A 39 9.41 30.18 -9.00
CA GLU A 39 8.65 30.92 -10.00
C GLU A 39 9.31 30.80 -11.39
N SER A 40 8.50 30.59 -12.42
CA SER A 40 8.94 30.43 -13.80
C SER A 40 7.86 30.96 -14.74
N GLN A 41 8.22 31.25 -15.99
CA GLN A 41 7.26 31.60 -17.05
C GLN A 41 6.57 30.36 -17.63
N GLU A 42 7.21 29.20 -17.52
CA GLU A 42 6.72 27.93 -18.04
C GLU A 42 6.65 26.89 -16.92
N SER A 43 5.78 25.89 -17.11
CA SER A 43 5.71 24.74 -16.22
C SER A 43 6.83 23.76 -16.54
N GLU A 44 7.68 23.46 -15.57
CA GLU A 44 8.75 22.47 -15.67
C GLU A 44 8.75 21.56 -14.45
N VAL A 45 8.78 20.24 -14.65
CA VAL A 45 8.89 19.26 -13.56
C VAL A 45 10.20 18.49 -13.71
N ASN A 46 11.02 18.54 -12.66
CA ASN A 46 12.29 17.82 -12.57
C ASN A 46 12.23 16.81 -11.42
N LEU A 47 12.81 15.62 -11.64
CA LEU A 47 12.87 14.57 -10.64
C LEU A 47 14.31 14.26 -10.23
N ASN A 48 14.50 14.09 -8.93
CA ASN A 48 15.74 13.60 -8.33
C ASN A 48 15.43 12.41 -7.43
N TYR A 49 16.39 11.51 -7.27
CA TYR A 49 16.36 10.46 -6.26
C TYR A 49 17.49 10.64 -5.27
N LYS A 50 17.16 10.61 -3.98
CA LYS A 50 18.16 10.82 -2.92
C LYS A 50 19.22 9.72 -2.91
N ASN A 51 18.90 8.53 -3.45
CA ASN A 51 19.77 7.36 -3.48
C ASN A 51 20.54 7.18 -4.80
N GLY A 52 20.60 8.21 -5.66
CA GLY A 52 21.34 8.15 -6.93
C GLY A 52 20.74 7.26 -8.02
N TYR A 53 19.48 6.86 -7.89
CA TYR A 53 18.78 6.10 -8.93
C TYR A 53 18.65 6.95 -10.20
N VAL A 54 19.00 6.36 -11.35
CA VAL A 54 18.76 6.98 -12.65
C VAL A 54 17.27 6.84 -13.00
N VAL A 55 16.62 7.98 -13.21
CA VAL A 55 15.17 8.06 -13.47
C VAL A 55 14.83 7.55 -14.86
N PRO A 56 13.92 6.59 -15.02
CA PRO A 56 13.38 6.25 -16.34
C PRO A 56 12.32 7.28 -16.72
N GLY A 57 12.69 8.45 -17.18
CA GLY A 57 11.73 9.48 -17.61
C GLY A 57 10.66 9.92 -16.58
N ILE A 58 10.27 11.18 -16.59
CA ILE A 58 9.31 11.76 -15.62
C ILE A 58 7.95 11.04 -15.67
N ASP A 59 7.47 10.73 -16.87
CA ASP A 59 6.14 10.14 -17.09
C ASP A 59 6.07 8.65 -16.70
N ALA A 60 7.22 8.00 -16.50
CA ALA A 60 7.30 6.60 -16.06
C ALA A 60 7.41 6.46 -14.53
N THR A 61 7.35 7.57 -13.79
CA THR A 61 7.46 7.58 -12.32
C THR A 61 6.17 8.06 -11.69
N ALA A 62 5.77 7.42 -10.60
CA ALA A 62 4.54 7.77 -9.87
C ALA A 62 4.53 9.25 -9.44
N ALA A 63 5.60 9.71 -8.80
CA ALA A 63 5.73 11.11 -8.35
C ALA A 63 5.72 12.10 -9.52
N GLY A 64 6.40 11.80 -10.62
CA GLY A 64 6.47 12.67 -11.78
C GLY A 64 5.13 12.80 -12.50
N ALA A 65 4.41 11.69 -12.67
CA ALA A 65 3.09 11.68 -13.28
C ALA A 65 2.10 12.55 -12.48
N VAL A 66 2.09 12.42 -11.14
CA VAL A 66 1.25 13.24 -10.25
C VAL A 66 1.64 14.72 -10.34
N ALA A 67 2.94 15.05 -10.23
CA ALA A 67 3.39 16.44 -10.30
C ALA A 67 3.00 17.10 -11.62
N LYS A 68 3.16 16.41 -12.75
CA LYS A 68 2.73 16.89 -14.09
C LYS A 68 1.22 17.02 -14.19
N ALA A 69 0.46 16.03 -13.72
CA ALA A 69 -1.01 16.06 -13.76
C ALA A 69 -1.53 17.29 -13.03
N VAL A 70 -1.05 17.55 -11.80
CA VAL A 70 -1.43 18.73 -11.01
C VAL A 70 -0.98 20.02 -11.68
N ALA A 71 0.29 20.10 -12.12
CA ALA A 71 0.80 21.30 -12.76
C ALA A 71 -0.02 21.69 -14.00
N ASN A 72 -0.41 20.72 -14.82
CA ASN A 72 -1.25 20.93 -16.00
C ASN A 72 -2.69 21.28 -15.62
N GLN A 73 -3.30 20.57 -14.68
CA GLN A 73 -4.71 20.80 -14.29
C GLN A 73 -4.93 22.21 -13.73
N PHE A 74 -3.95 22.71 -12.96
CA PHE A 74 -4.01 24.05 -12.32
C PHE A 74 -3.22 25.12 -13.05
N ASN A 75 -2.68 24.83 -14.23
CA ASN A 75 -1.88 25.75 -15.05
C ASN A 75 -0.78 26.45 -14.27
N LEU A 76 -0.03 25.65 -13.47
CA LEU A 76 1.02 26.17 -12.60
C LEU A 76 2.25 26.57 -13.42
N LYS A 77 2.68 27.82 -13.29
CA LYS A 77 3.87 28.37 -13.95
C LYS A 77 5.05 28.39 -12.96
N TYR A 78 5.60 27.20 -12.72
CA TYR A 78 6.68 26.98 -11.76
C TYR A 78 7.66 25.94 -12.31
N LYS A 79 8.93 26.12 -11.96
CA LYS A 79 9.91 25.05 -12.01
C LYS A 79 9.78 24.25 -10.71
N ILE A 80 9.25 23.03 -10.83
CA ILE A 80 8.96 22.11 -9.72
C ILE A 80 10.06 21.06 -9.69
N ILE A 81 10.78 20.96 -8.58
CA ILE A 81 11.82 19.96 -8.34
C ILE A 81 11.30 19.00 -7.29
N VAL A 82 11.12 17.73 -7.65
CA VAL A 82 10.65 16.67 -6.78
C VAL A 82 11.81 15.72 -6.47
N THR A 83 12.22 15.66 -5.21
CA THR A 83 13.25 14.72 -4.75
C THR A 83 12.61 13.60 -3.98
N ILE A 84 12.80 12.36 -4.47
CA ILE A 84 12.20 11.14 -3.96
C ILE A 84 13.19 10.43 -3.04
N ASN A 85 12.74 10.02 -1.86
CA ASN A 85 13.48 9.17 -0.93
C ASN A 85 12.64 7.93 -0.59
N ASN A 86 12.86 6.85 -1.34
CA ASN A 86 12.17 5.58 -1.13
C ASN A 86 12.79 4.82 0.04
N ARG A 87 11.99 4.52 1.05
CA ARG A 87 12.29 3.62 2.16
C ARG A 87 11.39 2.37 2.13
N ILE A 88 10.26 2.47 1.44
CA ILE A 88 9.35 1.34 1.20
C ILE A 88 9.96 0.47 0.10
N PRO A 89 10.16 -0.83 0.33
CA PRO A 89 10.68 -1.73 -0.71
C PRO A 89 9.78 -1.73 -1.95
N ILE A 90 10.41 -1.52 -3.12
CA ILE A 90 9.69 -1.39 -4.38
C ILE A 90 9.26 -2.76 -4.90
N GLY A 91 8.04 -2.87 -5.41
CA GLY A 91 7.55 -4.06 -6.11
C GLY A 91 7.19 -5.25 -5.21
N VAL A 92 7.17 -5.10 -3.89
CA VAL A 92 6.92 -6.21 -2.95
C VAL A 92 5.49 -6.28 -2.41
N GLY A 93 4.59 -5.37 -2.82
CA GLY A 93 3.19 -5.37 -2.36
C GLY A 93 2.94 -4.48 -1.13
N LEU A 94 3.81 -3.50 -0.88
CA LEU A 94 3.70 -2.54 0.23
C LEU A 94 3.35 -1.11 -0.21
N GLY A 95 2.88 -0.91 -1.44
CA GLY A 95 2.33 0.37 -1.90
C GLY A 95 3.36 1.49 -2.09
N SER A 96 4.64 1.21 -2.45
CA SER A 96 5.65 2.27 -2.62
C SER A 96 5.28 3.28 -3.72
N SER A 97 4.70 2.85 -4.86
CA SER A 97 4.20 3.76 -5.90
C SER A 97 3.09 4.66 -5.36
N ALA A 98 2.16 4.10 -4.60
CA ALA A 98 1.07 4.83 -3.96
C ALA A 98 1.59 5.85 -2.94
N ALA A 99 2.58 5.49 -2.12
CA ALA A 99 3.19 6.41 -1.15
C ALA A 99 3.87 7.60 -1.86
N SER A 100 4.64 7.34 -2.92
CA SER A 100 5.27 8.41 -3.70
C SER A 100 4.24 9.31 -4.40
N SER A 101 3.15 8.72 -4.95
CA SER A 101 2.03 9.45 -5.55
C SER A 101 1.34 10.36 -4.53
N VAL A 102 0.98 9.81 -3.38
CA VAL A 102 0.29 10.51 -2.30
C VAL A 102 1.15 11.66 -1.74
N ALA A 103 2.42 11.37 -1.41
CA ALA A 103 3.30 12.39 -0.87
C ALA A 103 3.47 13.56 -1.85
N THR A 104 3.55 13.27 -3.16
CA THR A 104 3.61 14.31 -4.20
C THR A 104 2.30 15.09 -4.29
N ALA A 105 1.14 14.42 -4.30
CA ALA A 105 -0.17 15.09 -4.37
C ALA A 105 -0.39 16.02 -3.17
N VAL A 106 -0.08 15.54 -1.95
CA VAL A 106 -0.18 16.35 -0.73
C VAL A 106 0.79 17.53 -0.75
N ALA A 107 2.04 17.32 -1.20
CA ALA A 107 3.02 18.38 -1.33
C ALA A 107 2.56 19.47 -2.32
N MET A 108 2.06 19.06 -3.49
CA MET A 108 1.52 19.97 -4.50
C MET A 108 0.31 20.75 -3.98
N ASN A 109 -0.64 20.06 -3.34
CA ASN A 109 -1.82 20.68 -2.75
C ASN A 109 -1.44 21.77 -1.74
N ARG A 110 -0.48 21.47 -0.85
CA ARG A 110 -0.09 22.38 0.21
C ARG A 110 0.73 23.56 -0.29
N ILE A 111 1.76 23.29 -1.13
CA ILE A 111 2.72 24.34 -1.56
C ILE A 111 2.09 25.38 -2.47
N PHE A 112 1.06 24.99 -3.24
CA PHE A 112 0.30 25.84 -4.16
C PHE A 112 -1.06 26.27 -3.61
N ASP A 113 -1.40 25.88 -2.38
CA ASP A 113 -2.67 26.20 -1.70
C ASP A 113 -3.92 25.87 -2.58
N LEU A 114 -3.95 24.65 -3.12
CA LEU A 114 -4.96 24.24 -4.10
C LEU A 114 -6.32 23.91 -3.49
N GLY A 115 -6.41 23.73 -2.17
CA GLY A 115 -7.65 23.44 -1.46
C GLY A 115 -8.31 22.10 -1.83
N LEU A 116 -7.51 21.10 -2.24
CA LEU A 116 -8.04 19.79 -2.62
C LEU A 116 -8.55 19.02 -1.40
N SER A 117 -9.76 18.45 -1.51
CA SER A 117 -10.29 17.50 -0.52
C SER A 117 -9.56 16.15 -0.60
N ASP A 118 -9.80 15.27 0.38
CA ASP A 118 -9.24 13.92 0.38
C ASP A 118 -9.63 13.12 -0.87
N GLU A 119 -10.88 13.22 -1.34
CA GLU A 119 -11.35 12.56 -2.54
C GLU A 119 -10.66 13.10 -3.81
N MET A 120 -10.42 14.41 -3.86
CA MET A 120 -9.67 15.03 -4.94
C MET A 120 -8.20 14.61 -4.91
N LEU A 121 -7.59 14.51 -3.72
CA LEU A 121 -6.23 14.00 -3.55
C LEU A 121 -6.12 12.53 -3.99
N LEU A 122 -7.11 11.68 -3.65
CA LEU A 122 -7.17 10.30 -4.14
C LEU A 122 -7.22 10.27 -5.68
N SER A 123 -8.06 11.12 -6.28
CA SER A 123 -8.24 11.20 -7.75
C SER A 123 -6.99 11.69 -8.48
N VAL A 124 -6.21 12.56 -7.87
CA VAL A 124 -4.94 13.06 -8.44
C VAL A 124 -3.82 12.04 -8.23
N ALA A 125 -3.71 11.46 -7.04
CA ALA A 125 -2.65 10.51 -6.73
C ALA A 125 -2.74 9.21 -7.54
N VAL A 126 -3.95 8.81 -7.98
CA VAL A 126 -4.14 7.61 -8.81
C VAL A 126 -3.49 7.72 -10.19
N GLU A 127 -3.21 8.91 -10.69
CA GLU A 127 -2.48 9.09 -11.96
C GLU A 127 -1.04 8.57 -11.86
N GLY A 128 -0.42 8.67 -10.68
CA GLY A 128 0.89 8.04 -10.42
C GLY A 128 0.82 6.51 -10.39
N GLU A 129 -0.25 5.95 -9.83
CA GLU A 129 -0.47 4.50 -9.85
C GLU A 129 -0.71 4.00 -11.28
N TYR A 130 -1.46 4.75 -12.09
CA TYR A 130 -1.66 4.45 -13.50
C TYR A 130 -0.34 4.47 -14.29
N ALA A 131 0.51 5.46 -14.05
CA ALA A 131 1.84 5.54 -14.68
C ALA A 131 2.74 4.35 -14.30
N ALA A 132 2.68 3.90 -13.04
CA ALA A 132 3.52 2.83 -12.52
C ALA A 132 3.03 1.43 -12.90
N SER A 133 1.71 1.19 -12.91
CA SER A 133 1.10 -0.14 -13.03
C SER A 133 0.22 -0.34 -14.28
N GLY A 134 -0.13 0.74 -14.99
CA GLY A 134 -1.06 0.71 -16.12
C GLY A 134 -2.53 0.59 -15.73
N ALA A 135 -2.85 0.65 -14.43
CA ALA A 135 -4.22 0.57 -13.92
C ALA A 135 -4.43 1.53 -12.73
N ARG A 136 -5.66 1.98 -12.54
CA ARG A 136 -6.03 2.87 -11.43
C ARG A 136 -6.52 2.06 -10.24
N HIS A 137 -5.68 1.92 -9.22
CA HIS A 137 -6.00 1.23 -7.98
C HIS A 137 -6.04 2.26 -6.84
N TYR A 138 -7.19 2.44 -6.25
CA TYR A 138 -7.40 3.46 -5.20
C TYR A 138 -7.10 2.93 -3.78
N ASP A 139 -7.04 1.62 -3.59
CA ASP A 139 -6.84 1.01 -2.27
C ASP A 139 -5.53 1.43 -1.62
N ASN A 140 -4.38 1.15 -2.24
CA ASN A 140 -3.08 1.55 -1.70
C ASN A 140 -2.95 3.07 -1.56
N ILE A 141 -3.51 3.85 -2.49
CA ILE A 141 -3.57 5.32 -2.40
C ILE A 141 -4.34 5.75 -1.15
N ALA A 142 -5.53 5.18 -0.91
CA ALA A 142 -6.34 5.50 0.28
C ALA A 142 -5.62 5.13 1.59
N GLY A 143 -5.00 3.96 1.64
CA GLY A 143 -4.21 3.53 2.81
C GLY A 143 -3.02 4.44 3.09
N SER A 144 -2.31 4.85 2.06
CA SER A 144 -1.15 5.73 2.17
C SER A 144 -1.52 7.18 2.51
N LEU A 145 -2.66 7.69 1.98
CA LEU A 145 -3.14 9.05 2.22
C LEU A 145 -3.77 9.21 3.61
N LEU A 146 -4.71 8.31 3.94
CA LEU A 146 -5.62 8.49 5.07
C LEU A 146 -5.24 7.63 6.28
N GLY A 147 -4.43 6.59 6.08
CA GLY A 147 -4.08 5.65 7.14
C GLY A 147 -5.26 4.84 7.67
N GLY A 148 -5.05 4.10 8.77
CA GLY A 148 -6.08 3.24 9.36
C GLY A 148 -6.46 2.07 8.46
N PHE A 149 -7.60 1.45 8.75
CA PHE A 149 -8.28 0.54 7.84
C PHE A 149 -9.26 1.34 6.98
N ARG A 150 -9.20 1.17 5.66
CA ARG A 150 -10.08 1.85 4.72
C ARG A 150 -10.83 0.84 3.85
N ILE A 151 -12.10 1.15 3.65
CA ILE A 151 -12.96 0.54 2.64
C ILE A 151 -13.12 1.57 1.53
N VAL A 152 -12.69 1.22 0.32
CA VAL A 152 -12.73 2.12 -0.84
C VAL A 152 -13.95 1.81 -1.69
N HIS A 153 -14.78 2.80 -1.93
CA HIS A 153 -15.88 2.76 -2.89
C HIS A 153 -15.51 3.63 -4.11
N GLN A 154 -15.60 3.05 -5.31
CA GLN A 154 -15.07 3.71 -6.51
C GLN A 154 -16.09 4.55 -7.28
N MET A 155 -17.39 4.33 -7.09
CA MET A 155 -18.44 5.04 -7.85
C MET A 155 -19.66 5.39 -6.97
N PRO A 156 -19.75 6.60 -6.43
CA PRO A 156 -18.76 7.68 -6.43
C PRO A 156 -17.53 7.31 -5.58
N LEU A 157 -16.37 7.91 -5.92
CA LEU A 157 -15.14 7.66 -5.12
C LEU A 157 -15.32 8.24 -3.72
N ASN A 158 -15.28 7.36 -2.74
CA ASN A 158 -15.24 7.72 -1.32
C ASN A 158 -14.60 6.60 -0.49
N THR A 159 -14.33 6.88 0.76
CA THR A 159 -13.76 5.90 1.69
C THR A 159 -14.46 5.91 3.03
N VAL A 160 -14.62 4.72 3.62
CA VAL A 160 -15.03 4.57 5.02
C VAL A 160 -13.82 4.07 5.81
N GLY A 161 -13.52 4.72 6.93
CA GLY A 161 -12.36 4.42 7.74
C GLY A 161 -12.69 3.89 9.13
N PHE A 162 -11.82 3.01 9.64
CA PHE A 162 -11.85 2.52 11.01
C PHE A 162 -10.46 2.64 11.64
N SER A 163 -10.42 2.98 12.92
CA SER A 163 -9.19 2.90 13.70
C SER A 163 -8.83 1.43 13.98
N PRO A 164 -7.55 1.08 14.05
CA PRO A 164 -7.16 -0.27 14.42
C PRO A 164 -7.52 -0.57 15.87
N PRO A 165 -7.87 -1.82 16.21
CA PRO A 165 -7.98 -2.26 17.58
C PRO A 165 -6.69 -2.04 18.37
N LEU A 166 -6.82 -1.77 19.66
CA LEU A 166 -5.66 -1.65 20.55
C LEU A 166 -4.84 -2.95 20.56
N GLY A 167 -3.51 -2.81 20.37
CA GLY A 167 -2.59 -3.94 20.33
C GLY A 167 -2.51 -4.64 18.96
N MET A 168 -3.28 -4.22 17.96
CA MET A 168 -3.18 -4.80 16.62
C MET A 168 -1.81 -4.50 16.01
N THR A 169 -1.04 -5.54 15.76
CA THR A 169 0.29 -5.50 15.15
C THR A 169 0.27 -6.25 13.81
N ILE A 170 1.02 -5.75 12.86
CA ILE A 170 1.19 -6.35 11.54
C ILE A 170 2.61 -6.85 11.40
N VAL A 171 2.75 -8.13 11.13
CA VAL A 171 4.01 -8.77 10.74
C VAL A 171 4.01 -8.95 9.24
N VAL A 172 4.99 -8.39 8.55
CA VAL A 172 5.14 -8.55 7.10
C VAL A 172 6.43 -9.33 6.84
N VAL A 173 6.34 -10.38 6.03
CA VAL A 173 7.51 -11.14 5.58
C VAL A 173 7.56 -11.10 4.05
N THR A 174 8.71 -10.66 3.54
CA THR A 174 8.96 -10.51 2.10
C THR A 174 10.03 -11.49 1.66
N PRO A 175 9.70 -12.54 0.89
CA PRO A 175 10.69 -13.46 0.36
C PRO A 175 11.52 -12.81 -0.75
N GLU A 176 12.80 -13.10 -0.80
CA GLU A 176 13.71 -12.69 -1.87
C GLU A 176 13.61 -13.66 -3.05
N ILE A 177 12.59 -13.49 -3.86
CA ILE A 177 12.30 -14.33 -5.03
C ILE A 177 12.30 -13.50 -6.32
N LYS A 178 12.64 -14.14 -7.42
CA LYS A 178 12.58 -13.50 -8.74
C LYS A 178 11.12 -13.43 -9.21
N LEU A 179 10.65 -12.22 -9.44
CA LEU A 179 9.30 -11.96 -9.94
C LEU A 179 9.34 -11.56 -11.42
N PRO A 180 8.23 -11.78 -12.16
CA PRO A 180 8.09 -11.28 -13.50
C PRO A 180 8.20 -9.75 -13.58
N ASN A 181 8.71 -9.24 -14.69
CA ASN A 181 8.56 -7.82 -15.02
C ASN A 181 7.07 -7.47 -15.05
N ARG A 182 6.72 -6.26 -14.64
CA ARG A 182 5.31 -5.82 -14.48
C ARG A 182 4.49 -6.75 -13.58
N LYS A 183 5.05 -7.06 -12.40
CA LYS A 183 4.48 -8.02 -11.44
C LYS A 183 2.98 -7.81 -11.19
N THR A 184 2.51 -6.57 -11.02
CA THR A 184 1.10 -6.27 -10.73
C THR A 184 0.19 -6.67 -11.90
N GLU A 185 0.61 -6.42 -13.14
CA GLU A 185 -0.09 -6.85 -14.34
C GLU A 185 -0.15 -8.37 -14.44
N TYR A 186 0.99 -9.03 -14.17
CA TYR A 186 1.04 -10.50 -14.13
C TYR A 186 0.11 -11.07 -13.05
N ALA A 187 0.18 -10.57 -11.81
CA ALA A 187 -0.70 -10.99 -10.71
C ALA A 187 -2.19 -10.80 -11.06
N ARG A 188 -2.53 -9.78 -11.85
CA ARG A 188 -3.89 -9.52 -12.31
C ARG A 188 -4.29 -10.48 -13.44
N SER A 189 -3.36 -10.87 -14.32
CA SER A 189 -3.63 -11.83 -15.39
C SER A 189 -3.97 -13.24 -14.89
N LEU A 190 -3.56 -13.58 -13.67
CA LEU A 190 -3.88 -14.86 -13.02
C LEU A 190 -5.32 -14.95 -12.51
N LEU A 191 -6.02 -13.81 -12.38
CA LEU A 191 -7.32 -13.78 -11.77
C LEU A 191 -8.40 -14.38 -12.67
N PRO A 192 -9.38 -15.11 -12.09
CA PRO A 192 -10.49 -15.64 -12.84
C PRO A 192 -11.36 -14.50 -13.39
N LYS A 193 -11.84 -14.66 -14.63
CA LYS A 193 -12.78 -13.69 -15.25
C LYS A 193 -14.22 -13.88 -14.76
N GLN A 194 -14.52 -15.00 -14.15
CA GLN A 194 -15.83 -15.36 -13.61
C GLN A 194 -15.65 -16.03 -12.26
N VAL A 195 -16.59 -15.79 -11.35
CA VAL A 195 -16.60 -16.37 -10.01
C VAL A 195 -17.95 -17.07 -9.79
N ASN A 196 -17.94 -18.31 -9.31
CA ASN A 196 -19.17 -18.98 -8.98
C ASN A 196 -19.80 -18.40 -7.69
N LEU A 197 -21.10 -18.59 -7.54
CA LEU A 197 -21.88 -18.01 -6.44
C LEU A 197 -21.39 -18.48 -5.06
N ASP A 198 -20.96 -19.73 -4.92
CA ASP A 198 -20.44 -20.26 -3.64
C ASP A 198 -19.17 -19.53 -3.19
N LYS A 199 -18.24 -19.30 -4.10
CA LYS A 199 -17.00 -18.56 -3.79
C LYS A 199 -17.30 -17.09 -3.47
N MET A 200 -18.23 -16.48 -4.20
CA MET A 200 -18.68 -15.11 -3.93
C MET A 200 -19.31 -15.01 -2.54
N THR A 201 -20.21 -15.92 -2.18
CA THR A 201 -20.85 -15.96 -0.86
C THR A 201 -19.84 -16.13 0.27
N LYS A 202 -18.83 -17.02 0.09
CA LYS A 202 -17.72 -17.17 1.05
C LYS A 202 -16.93 -15.87 1.22
N ASN A 203 -16.55 -15.22 0.12
CA ASN A 203 -15.80 -13.97 0.19
C ASN A 203 -16.60 -12.84 0.86
N ILE A 204 -17.90 -12.74 0.60
CA ILE A 204 -18.77 -11.78 1.31
C ILE A 204 -18.77 -12.09 2.81
N SER A 205 -18.88 -13.36 3.21
CA SER A 205 -18.83 -13.75 4.62
C SER A 205 -17.50 -13.38 5.27
N PHE A 206 -16.37 -13.59 4.62
CA PHE A 206 -15.05 -13.21 5.12
C PHE A 206 -14.89 -11.69 5.20
N ALA A 207 -15.22 -10.96 4.13
CA ALA A 207 -15.11 -9.51 4.09
C ALA A 207 -15.96 -8.84 5.19
N THR A 208 -17.19 -9.31 5.42
CA THR A 208 -18.06 -8.79 6.48
C THR A 208 -17.50 -9.04 7.87
N ARG A 209 -16.78 -10.18 8.08
CA ARG A 209 -16.08 -10.44 9.37
C ARG A 209 -14.92 -9.46 9.58
N VAL A 210 -14.13 -9.16 8.55
CA VAL A 210 -13.06 -8.15 8.67
C VAL A 210 -13.66 -6.80 9.09
N VAL A 211 -14.69 -6.31 8.39
CA VAL A 211 -15.34 -5.03 8.70
C VAL A 211 -15.95 -5.05 10.11
N ALA A 212 -16.68 -6.10 10.47
CA ALA A 212 -17.28 -6.25 11.80
C ALA A 212 -16.20 -6.29 12.90
N GLY A 213 -15.07 -6.96 12.64
CA GLY A 213 -13.94 -7.02 13.56
C GLY A 213 -13.33 -5.63 13.84
N PHE A 214 -13.10 -4.83 12.78
CA PHE A 214 -12.63 -3.45 12.96
C PHE A 214 -13.67 -2.59 13.69
N ALA A 215 -14.94 -2.70 13.33
CA ALA A 215 -16.01 -1.94 13.98
C ALA A 215 -16.18 -2.28 15.50
N LYS A 216 -15.86 -3.52 15.89
CA LYS A 216 -15.94 -3.99 17.28
C LYS A 216 -14.62 -3.91 18.05
N GLY A 217 -13.52 -3.59 17.38
CA GLY A 217 -12.18 -3.67 17.99
C GLY A 217 -11.72 -5.10 18.29
N ASP A 218 -12.17 -6.10 17.53
CA ASP A 218 -11.93 -7.54 17.76
C ASP A 218 -10.90 -8.09 16.75
N ILE A 219 -9.64 -8.23 17.20
CA ILE A 219 -8.52 -8.72 16.38
C ILE A 219 -8.76 -10.17 15.92
N ALA A 220 -9.33 -11.03 16.77
CA ALA A 220 -9.60 -12.42 16.41
C ALA A 220 -10.67 -12.51 15.31
N MET A 221 -11.69 -11.66 15.38
CA MET A 221 -12.72 -11.55 14.35
C MET A 221 -12.13 -11.05 13.03
N ILE A 222 -11.26 -10.03 13.05
CA ILE A 222 -10.52 -9.56 11.88
C ILE A 222 -9.75 -10.73 11.27
N GLY A 223 -8.91 -11.41 12.07
CA GLY A 223 -8.06 -12.52 11.63
C GLY A 223 -8.85 -13.63 10.95
N SER A 224 -9.98 -14.02 11.54
CA SER A 224 -10.86 -15.07 10.98
C SER A 224 -11.57 -14.68 9.68
N GLY A 225 -11.51 -13.40 9.30
CA GLY A 225 -12.02 -12.89 8.03
C GLY A 225 -10.96 -12.69 6.95
N LEU A 226 -9.67 -12.91 7.25
CA LEU A 226 -8.58 -12.68 6.29
C LEU A 226 -8.41 -13.81 5.26
N GLU A 227 -9.40 -14.66 5.11
CA GLU A 227 -9.46 -15.70 4.10
C GLU A 227 -9.96 -15.17 2.76
N ASP A 228 -9.60 -15.86 1.67
CA ASP A 228 -10.05 -15.52 0.32
C ASP A 228 -10.24 -16.81 -0.51
N SER A 229 -11.40 -16.93 -1.14
CA SER A 229 -11.75 -18.10 -1.99
C SER A 229 -11.50 -17.85 -3.47
N VAL A 230 -11.09 -16.64 -3.86
CA VAL A 230 -11.03 -16.21 -5.28
C VAL A 230 -9.64 -15.76 -5.68
N VAL A 231 -9.13 -14.69 -5.07
CA VAL A 231 -7.90 -14.01 -5.50
C VAL A 231 -6.65 -14.68 -4.94
N GLU A 232 -6.64 -14.99 -3.64
CA GLU A 232 -5.48 -15.64 -3.00
C GLU A 232 -5.15 -16.99 -3.64
N PRO A 233 -6.11 -17.91 -3.90
CA PRO A 233 -5.81 -19.17 -4.59
C PRO A 233 -5.18 -18.98 -5.98
N ALA A 234 -5.51 -17.90 -6.68
CA ALA A 234 -4.94 -17.58 -7.99
C ALA A 234 -3.53 -16.97 -7.86
N ARG A 235 -3.27 -16.15 -6.83
CA ARG A 235 -2.01 -15.42 -6.64
C ARG A 235 -0.95 -16.20 -5.88
N LYS A 236 -1.32 -17.12 -4.99
CA LYS A 236 -0.35 -17.87 -4.18
C LYS A 236 0.65 -18.69 -5.00
N VAL A 237 0.34 -19.00 -6.26
CA VAL A 237 1.29 -19.64 -7.19
C VAL A 237 2.53 -18.80 -7.46
N MET A 238 2.47 -17.50 -7.21
CA MET A 238 3.60 -16.56 -7.31
C MET A 238 4.49 -16.57 -6.07
N ILE A 239 4.02 -17.15 -4.97
CA ILE A 239 4.70 -17.11 -3.67
C ILE A 239 4.97 -18.55 -3.23
N PRO A 240 6.18 -19.07 -3.47
CA PRO A 240 6.53 -20.42 -3.05
C PRO A 240 6.27 -20.61 -1.56
N TRP A 241 5.71 -21.75 -1.19
CA TRP A 241 5.47 -22.14 0.20
C TRP A 241 4.50 -21.26 0.98
N PHE A 242 3.62 -20.50 0.28
CA PHE A 242 2.65 -19.60 0.92
C PHE A 242 1.81 -20.32 2.00
N ASP A 243 1.25 -21.49 1.69
CA ASP A 243 0.38 -22.21 2.62
C ASP A 243 1.16 -22.63 3.89
N GLN A 244 2.40 -23.11 3.75
CA GLN A 244 3.25 -23.49 4.89
C GLN A 244 3.66 -22.27 5.74
N VAL A 245 3.97 -21.14 5.09
CA VAL A 245 4.28 -19.89 5.81
C VAL A 245 3.06 -19.40 6.58
N ARG A 246 1.86 -19.46 5.97
CA ARG A 246 0.61 -19.13 6.64
C ARG A 246 0.38 -20.03 7.86
N ASP A 247 0.49 -21.34 7.67
CA ASP A 247 0.25 -22.33 8.73
C ASP A 247 1.26 -22.14 9.88
N SER A 248 2.54 -21.86 9.57
CA SER A 248 3.55 -21.58 10.59
C SER A 248 3.25 -20.36 11.44
N ALA A 249 2.70 -19.29 10.82
CA ALA A 249 2.28 -18.08 11.52
C ALA A 249 1.07 -18.35 12.44
N LEU A 250 0.06 -19.04 11.93
CA LEU A 250 -1.15 -19.39 12.68
C LEU A 250 -0.84 -20.29 13.89
N GLN A 251 0.05 -21.28 13.73
CA GLN A 251 0.47 -22.18 14.81
C GLN A 251 1.13 -21.47 15.99
N VAL A 252 1.80 -20.34 15.77
CA VAL A 252 2.43 -19.56 16.83
C VAL A 252 1.58 -18.39 17.33
N GLY A 253 0.32 -18.28 16.86
CA GLY A 253 -0.70 -17.39 17.40
C GLY A 253 -1.01 -16.17 16.56
N ALA A 254 -0.65 -16.11 15.29
CA ALA A 254 -1.22 -15.08 14.40
C ALA A 254 -2.75 -15.23 14.32
N ALA A 255 -3.46 -14.11 14.34
CA ALA A 255 -4.93 -14.11 14.25
C ALA A 255 -5.41 -14.43 12.83
N GLY A 256 -4.64 -14.10 11.81
CA GLY A 256 -4.90 -14.38 10.41
C GLY A 256 -3.74 -13.93 9.54
N VAL A 257 -3.69 -14.43 8.30
CA VAL A 257 -2.59 -14.21 7.35
C VAL A 257 -3.17 -13.96 5.96
N PHE A 258 -2.55 -13.08 5.19
CA PHE A 258 -3.00 -12.75 3.84
C PHE A 258 -1.83 -12.28 2.94
N ILE A 259 -2.03 -12.30 1.63
CA ILE A 259 -1.08 -11.74 0.67
C ILE A 259 -1.21 -10.21 0.67
N SER A 260 -0.13 -9.48 0.95
CA SER A 260 -0.10 -8.03 0.91
C SER A 260 -0.17 -7.51 -0.54
N GLY A 261 -1.27 -6.86 -0.90
CA GLY A 261 -1.50 -6.35 -2.25
C GLY A 261 -1.37 -7.45 -3.33
N ALA A 262 -0.46 -7.26 -4.29
CA ALA A 262 -0.15 -8.26 -5.31
C ALA A 262 1.00 -9.22 -4.90
N GLY A 263 1.41 -9.21 -3.64
CA GLY A 263 2.56 -9.99 -3.15
C GLY A 263 3.91 -9.44 -3.62
N PRO A 264 5.03 -10.14 -3.41
CA PRO A 264 5.14 -11.43 -2.75
C PRO A 264 5.12 -11.35 -1.22
N SER A 265 5.01 -10.15 -0.63
CA SER A 265 4.92 -10.02 0.83
C SER A 265 3.68 -10.70 1.35
N ILE A 266 3.85 -11.42 2.45
CA ILE A 266 2.80 -12.04 3.25
C ILE A 266 2.66 -11.22 4.53
N ALA A 267 1.45 -10.82 4.87
CA ALA A 267 1.15 -10.10 6.10
C ALA A 267 0.37 -10.99 7.07
N ALA A 268 0.74 -10.91 8.35
CA ALA A 268 0.02 -11.55 9.44
C ALA A 268 -0.49 -10.49 10.43
N VAL A 269 -1.73 -10.65 10.87
CA VAL A 269 -2.34 -9.86 11.95
C VAL A 269 -2.07 -10.56 13.27
N VAL A 270 -1.56 -9.81 14.26
CA VAL A 270 -1.20 -10.32 15.58
C VAL A 270 -1.83 -9.46 16.67
N ASP A 271 -2.41 -10.08 17.69
CA ASP A 271 -2.75 -9.40 18.94
C ASP A 271 -1.48 -9.28 19.79
N GLY A 272 -0.78 -8.15 19.65
CA GLY A 272 0.49 -7.90 20.32
C GLY A 272 0.38 -7.79 21.86
N GLN A 273 -0.83 -7.74 22.41
CA GLN A 273 -1.05 -7.83 23.86
C GLN A 273 -1.02 -9.27 24.37
N LYS A 274 -1.23 -10.27 23.48
CA LYS A 274 -1.28 -11.69 23.85
C LYS A 274 -0.10 -12.48 23.29
N ILE A 275 0.36 -12.11 22.10
CA ILE A 275 1.39 -12.86 21.35
C ILE A 275 2.51 -11.90 21.02
N ASP A 276 3.76 -12.31 21.26
CA ASP A 276 4.94 -11.60 20.78
C ASP A 276 5.00 -11.64 19.24
N PRO A 277 4.89 -10.50 18.55
CA PRO A 277 4.96 -10.47 17.08
C PRO A 277 6.29 -10.99 16.52
N GLY A 278 7.37 -10.92 17.30
CA GLY A 278 8.68 -11.47 16.93
C GLY A 278 8.67 -13.00 16.75
N ARG A 279 7.84 -13.71 17.50
CA ARG A 279 7.65 -15.16 17.32
C ARG A 279 6.99 -15.47 15.98
N VAL A 280 5.98 -14.67 15.59
CA VAL A 280 5.29 -14.84 14.29
C VAL A 280 6.25 -14.52 13.16
N GLN A 281 6.99 -13.40 13.24
CA GLN A 281 8.00 -13.04 12.25
C GLN A 281 9.04 -14.15 12.09
N SER A 282 9.57 -14.67 13.20
CA SER A 282 10.59 -15.73 13.20
C SER A 282 10.06 -17.03 12.59
N ALA A 283 8.81 -17.42 12.88
CA ALA A 283 8.19 -18.61 12.30
C ALA A 283 8.05 -18.49 10.79
N MET A 284 7.54 -17.35 10.30
CA MET A 284 7.36 -17.09 8.86
C MET A 284 8.70 -17.02 8.11
N THR A 285 9.68 -16.30 8.63
CA THR A 285 11.02 -16.20 8.00
C THR A 285 11.76 -17.52 8.03
N LYS A 286 11.67 -18.27 9.13
CA LYS A 286 12.26 -19.61 9.24
C LYS A 286 11.65 -20.57 8.24
N CYS A 287 10.33 -20.55 8.05
CA CYS A 287 9.68 -21.41 7.07
C CYS A 287 10.25 -21.18 5.65
N PHE A 288 10.49 -19.95 5.24
CA PHE A 288 11.16 -19.66 3.96
C PHE A 288 12.62 -20.17 3.96
N ALA A 289 13.35 -19.92 5.04
CA ALA A 289 14.76 -20.35 5.15
C ALA A 289 14.91 -21.88 5.10
N ASP A 290 14.01 -22.64 5.74
CA ASP A 290 13.99 -24.10 5.71
C ASP A 290 13.77 -24.65 4.27
N HIS A 291 13.24 -23.82 3.35
CA HIS A 291 13.06 -24.11 1.94
C HIS A 291 14.10 -23.39 1.03
N GLY A 292 15.18 -22.87 1.60
CA GLY A 292 16.27 -22.26 0.86
C GLY A 292 15.95 -20.86 0.29
N ILE A 293 14.92 -20.19 0.82
CA ILE A 293 14.52 -18.84 0.39
C ILE A 293 14.85 -17.84 1.51
N SER A 294 15.68 -16.83 1.19
CA SER A 294 15.90 -15.69 2.10
C SER A 294 14.63 -14.84 2.17
N ALA A 295 14.29 -14.34 3.36
CA ALA A 295 13.14 -13.47 3.55
C ALA A 295 13.41 -12.38 4.58
N LYS A 296 12.91 -11.17 4.33
CA LYS A 296 13.00 -10.04 5.25
C LYS A 296 11.70 -9.87 6.02
N GLY A 297 11.81 -9.79 7.35
CA GLY A 297 10.70 -9.54 8.24
C GLY A 297 10.63 -8.08 8.68
N LEU A 298 9.41 -7.56 8.81
CA LEU A 298 9.08 -6.25 9.33
C LEU A 298 7.95 -6.41 10.35
N ILE A 299 8.07 -5.77 11.51
CA ILE A 299 7.00 -5.62 12.49
C ILE A 299 6.59 -4.15 12.49
N THR A 300 5.30 -3.89 12.29
CA THR A 300 4.75 -2.54 12.25
C THR A 300 3.34 -2.54 12.84
N THR A 301 2.71 -1.38 12.90
CA THR A 301 1.32 -1.23 13.35
C THR A 301 0.48 -0.58 12.25
N VAL A 302 -0.84 -0.71 12.35
CA VAL A 302 -1.76 0.04 11.50
C VAL A 302 -1.81 1.48 12.02
N GLY A 303 -1.63 2.43 11.14
CA GLY A 303 -1.63 3.84 11.52
C GLY A 303 -1.39 4.75 10.33
N GLY A 304 -0.97 5.91 10.63
CA GLY A 304 -0.32 6.91 9.82
C GLY A 304 -1.04 7.43 8.61
N GLY A 305 -1.22 7.63 7.61
CA GLY A 305 -1.53 8.46 6.50
C GLY A 305 -0.35 9.39 6.14
N ALA A 306 -0.57 10.21 5.12
CA ALA A 306 0.41 11.20 4.72
C ALA A 306 0.51 12.33 5.77
N ARG A 307 1.71 12.90 5.91
CA ARG A 307 1.95 14.02 6.82
C ARG A 307 3.01 14.98 6.26
N ILE A 308 2.83 16.26 6.52
CA ILE A 308 3.84 17.27 6.28
C ILE A 308 4.83 17.21 7.43
N VAL A 309 6.14 17.12 7.12
CA VAL A 309 7.22 17.08 8.12
C VAL A 309 8.04 18.36 8.16
N GLU A 310 8.13 19.06 7.03
CA GLU A 310 8.81 20.36 6.94
C GLU A 310 8.09 21.26 5.93
N GLU A 311 8.03 22.57 6.21
CA GLU A 311 7.46 23.59 5.32
C GLU A 311 8.23 24.91 5.50
N GLN A 312 8.68 25.53 4.37
CA GLN A 312 9.44 26.79 4.33
C GLN A 312 8.97 27.69 3.19
#